data_8635191e7b8598447b4d26a0f76f7edc
#
_entry.id   8635191e7b8598447b4d26a0f76f7edc
#
_cell.length_a   1.000
_cell.length_b   1.000
_cell.length_c   1.000
_cell.angle_alpha   90.00
_cell.angle_beta   90.00
_cell.angle_gamma   90.00
#
_symmetry.space_group_name_H-M   'P 1'
#
loop_
_entity.id
_entity.type
_entity.pdbx_description
1 polymer ?
#
loop_
_entity_poly.entity_id
_entity_poly.type
_entity_poly.pdbx_seq_one_letter_code
_entity_poly.pdbx_strand_id
1 'polypeptide(L)'
;VKPMIENTFFDNIIDVILKLQTSKTIIAVSDGSVKTPLMSYGFIIGDLQGNVIATGYGPAHGRPSSMRAEAAGMLAASLFLGMIQKFTNSYFSSLAVIFYADNSALIKRESEHLECHTPYVNATLKPEFDLTEQIFQTHQDFNIKPTFRHAKGHQDDHTDIEMLSIPSQFNIQADALATRYYKEGPPVIAM
;
A
#
# COMPACT_ATOMS: atom_id res chain seq x y z
N VAL A 1 -7.54 -2.53 -12.50
CA VAL A 1 -6.50 -1.53 -12.17
C VAL A 1 -7.10 -0.16 -11.91
N LYS A 2 -7.91 0.37 -12.86
CA LYS A 2 -8.51 1.71 -12.74
C LYS A 2 -9.28 1.94 -11.43
N PRO A 3 -10.16 1.04 -10.96
CA PRO A 3 -10.93 1.27 -9.72
C PRO A 3 -10.09 1.36 -8.45
N MET A 4 -8.90 0.75 -8.41
CA MET A 4 -8.07 0.73 -7.21
C MET A 4 -7.32 2.05 -6.96
N ILE A 5 -7.14 2.87 -7.96
CA ILE A 5 -6.40 4.13 -7.86
C ILE A 5 -7.28 5.37 -8.04
N GLU A 6 -8.55 5.20 -8.40
CA GLU A 6 -9.49 6.33 -8.56
C GLU A 6 -9.67 7.15 -7.29
N ASN A 7 -9.44 6.55 -6.14
CA ASN A 7 -9.55 7.17 -4.82
C ASN A 7 -8.18 7.50 -4.22
N THR A 8 -7.22 7.87 -5.06
CA THR A 8 -5.92 8.35 -4.60
C THR A 8 -5.91 9.86 -4.58
N PHE A 9 -5.52 10.44 -3.46
CA PHE A 9 -5.51 11.86 -3.18
C PHE A 9 -4.09 12.37 -3.04
N PHE A 10 -3.79 13.47 -3.69
CA PHE A 10 -2.54 14.22 -3.61
C PHE A 10 -2.81 15.69 -3.98
N ASP A 11 -2.02 16.60 -3.45
CA ASP A 11 -2.27 18.05 -3.66
C ASP A 11 -1.97 18.47 -5.10
N ASN A 12 -0.80 18.08 -5.61
CA ASN A 12 -0.36 18.45 -6.95
C ASN A 12 0.49 17.34 -7.55
N ILE A 13 0.20 16.94 -8.78
CA ILE A 13 0.94 15.89 -9.48
C ILE A 13 2.42 16.25 -9.71
N ILE A 14 2.72 17.54 -9.93
CA ILE A 14 4.10 18.00 -10.13
C ILE A 14 4.88 17.81 -8.83
N ASP A 15 4.29 18.16 -7.69
CA ASP A 15 4.93 17.98 -6.37
C ASP A 15 5.15 16.53 -6.05
N VAL A 16 4.20 15.63 -6.39
CA VAL A 16 4.38 14.17 -6.28
C VAL A 16 5.61 13.72 -7.06
N ILE A 17 5.69 14.12 -8.34
CA ILE A 17 6.80 13.74 -9.22
C ILE A 17 8.13 14.24 -8.65
N LEU A 18 8.20 15.52 -8.26
CA LEU A 18 9.40 16.12 -7.70
C LEU A 18 9.84 15.41 -6.41
N LYS A 19 8.90 15.14 -5.49
CA LYS A 19 9.20 14.40 -4.26
C LYS A 19 9.73 13.00 -4.55
N LEU A 20 9.13 12.26 -5.49
CA LEU A 20 9.58 10.93 -5.87
C LEU A 20 10.95 10.94 -6.58
N GLN A 21 11.25 11.97 -7.36
CA GLN A 21 12.55 12.11 -8.06
C GLN A 21 13.68 12.54 -7.12
N THR A 22 13.38 13.35 -6.10
CA THR A 22 14.38 13.87 -5.16
C THR A 22 14.59 12.99 -3.95
N SER A 23 13.62 12.15 -3.60
CA SER A 23 13.72 11.23 -2.48
C SER A 23 14.63 10.04 -2.80
N LYS A 24 15.48 9.65 -1.84
CA LYS A 24 16.24 8.40 -1.92
C LYS A 24 15.43 7.20 -1.44
N THR A 25 14.55 7.44 -0.50
CA THR A 25 13.70 6.42 0.14
C THR A 25 12.33 7.00 0.41
N ILE A 26 11.31 6.26 0.06
CA ILE A 26 9.93 6.51 0.45
C ILE A 26 9.38 5.30 1.20
N ILE A 27 8.32 5.54 1.96
CA ILE A 27 7.57 4.49 2.63
C ILE A 27 6.16 4.46 2.08
N ALA A 28 5.63 3.25 1.92
CA ALA A 28 4.24 3.00 1.57
C ALA A 28 3.65 2.12 2.68
N VAL A 29 2.66 2.61 3.38
CA VAL A 29 2.01 1.90 4.48
C VAL A 29 0.58 1.60 4.08
N SER A 30 0.15 0.34 4.25
CA SER A 30 -1.22 -0.07 3.98
C SER A 30 -1.82 -0.75 5.20
N ASP A 31 -3.11 -0.54 5.37
CA ASP A 31 -3.92 -1.20 6.37
C ASP A 31 -5.27 -1.61 5.77
N GLY A 32 -5.90 -2.61 6.38
CA GLY A 32 -7.14 -3.20 5.91
C GLY A 32 -8.20 -3.29 6.99
N SER A 33 -9.44 -2.97 6.64
CA SER A 33 -10.59 -3.12 7.54
C SER A 33 -11.57 -4.15 6.99
N VAL A 34 -12.05 -5.03 7.87
CA VAL A 34 -13.00 -6.09 7.53
C VAL A 34 -14.26 -5.95 8.37
N LYS A 35 -15.38 -5.69 7.69
CA LYS A 35 -16.73 -5.70 8.27
C LYS A 35 -17.59 -6.62 7.42
N THR A 36 -17.51 -7.93 7.72
CA THR A 36 -18.15 -9.00 6.92
C THR A 36 -19.57 -8.64 6.48
N PRO A 37 -19.92 -8.73 5.18
CA PRO A 37 -19.09 -9.28 4.08
C PRO A 37 -18.14 -8.29 3.40
N LEU A 38 -18.08 -7.06 3.85
CA LEU A 38 -17.32 -5.98 3.22
C LEU A 38 -15.88 -5.94 3.71
N MET A 39 -14.99 -5.55 2.81
CA MET A 39 -13.61 -5.22 3.11
C MET A 39 -13.23 -3.90 2.45
N SER A 40 -12.34 -3.18 3.09
CA SER A 40 -11.75 -1.97 2.54
C SER A 40 -10.28 -1.89 2.89
N TYR A 41 -9.57 -1.06 2.16
CA TYR A 41 -8.16 -0.76 2.42
C TYR A 41 -7.94 0.74 2.49
N GLY A 42 -6.88 1.13 3.19
CA GLY A 42 -6.28 2.44 3.14
C GLY A 42 -4.78 2.31 2.87
N PHE A 43 -4.18 3.32 2.24
CA PHE A 43 -2.74 3.41 2.10
C PHE A 43 -2.26 4.85 2.19
N ILE A 44 -1.01 5.00 2.61
CA ILE A 44 -0.29 6.26 2.65
C ILE A 44 1.09 6.05 2.04
N ILE A 45 1.48 6.97 1.19
CA ILE A 45 2.83 7.07 0.64
C ILE A 45 3.44 8.36 1.16
N GLY A 46 4.63 8.29 1.71
CA GLY A 46 5.34 9.44 2.25
C GLY A 46 6.85 9.23 2.32
N ASP A 47 7.54 10.23 2.85
CA ASP A 47 8.97 10.15 3.11
C ASP A 47 9.27 9.72 4.55
N LEU A 48 10.56 9.53 4.85
CA LEU A 48 11.02 9.15 6.19
C LEU A 48 10.88 10.26 7.24
N GLN A 49 10.59 11.48 6.82
CA GLN A 49 10.35 12.64 7.67
C GLN A 49 8.87 12.79 8.06
N GLY A 50 7.99 11.98 7.48
CA GLY A 50 6.55 12.03 7.73
C GLY A 50 5.78 12.94 6.78
N ASN A 51 6.42 13.49 5.73
CA ASN A 51 5.70 14.25 4.73
C ASN A 51 4.91 13.31 3.83
N VAL A 52 3.60 13.48 3.80
CA VAL A 52 2.70 12.70 2.95
C VAL A 52 2.85 13.12 1.50
N ILE A 53 2.94 12.15 0.60
CA ILE A 53 3.02 12.34 -0.86
C ILE A 53 1.67 12.02 -1.50
N ALA A 54 1.06 10.91 -1.11
CA ALA A 54 -0.24 10.49 -1.59
C ALA A 54 -0.94 9.60 -0.56
N THR A 55 -2.26 9.63 -0.56
CA THR A 55 -3.11 8.75 0.25
C THR A 55 -4.18 8.13 -0.63
N GLY A 56 -4.71 6.99 -0.24
CA GLY A 56 -5.84 6.40 -0.95
C GLY A 56 -6.58 5.39 -0.10
N TYR A 57 -7.82 5.11 -0.51
CA TYR A 57 -8.64 4.09 0.11
C TYR A 57 -9.64 3.52 -0.90
N GLY A 58 -10.14 2.33 -0.63
CA GLY A 58 -11.13 1.72 -1.51
C GLY A 58 -11.64 0.37 -1.02
N PRO A 59 -12.54 -0.25 -1.79
CA PRO A 59 -13.04 -1.59 -1.47
C PRO A 59 -11.99 -2.65 -1.80
N ALA A 60 -11.86 -3.62 -0.93
CA ALA A 60 -11.20 -4.88 -1.25
C ALA A 60 -12.25 -5.94 -1.62
N HIS A 61 -11.93 -6.81 -2.57
CA HIS A 61 -12.85 -7.79 -3.12
C HIS A 61 -12.38 -9.23 -2.90
N GLY A 62 -13.32 -10.15 -2.83
CA GLY A 62 -13.09 -11.57 -2.65
C GLY A 62 -13.53 -12.08 -1.28
N ARG A 63 -12.94 -13.19 -0.82
CA ARG A 63 -13.26 -13.75 0.48
C ARG A 63 -12.73 -12.85 1.60
N PRO A 64 -13.57 -12.43 2.56
CA PRO A 64 -13.14 -11.52 3.61
C PRO A 64 -12.00 -12.08 4.48
N SER A 65 -10.89 -11.34 4.50
CA SER A 65 -9.77 -11.55 5.42
C SER A 65 -8.98 -10.25 5.61
N SER A 66 -8.36 -10.05 6.77
CA SER A 66 -7.52 -8.89 7.03
C SER A 66 -6.33 -8.85 6.07
N MET A 67 -5.68 -9.99 5.89
CA MET A 67 -4.56 -10.12 4.96
C MET A 67 -4.94 -9.66 3.54
N ARG A 68 -6.15 -10.03 3.07
CA ARG A 68 -6.63 -9.62 1.75
C ARG A 68 -6.87 -8.12 1.65
N ALA A 69 -7.45 -7.54 2.69
CA ALA A 69 -7.71 -6.11 2.73
C ALA A 69 -6.40 -5.29 2.71
N GLU A 70 -5.42 -5.69 3.52
CA GLU A 70 -4.10 -5.06 3.55
C GLU A 70 -3.31 -5.25 2.25
N ALA A 71 -3.33 -6.48 1.68
CA ALA A 71 -2.71 -6.77 0.39
C ALA A 71 -3.31 -5.92 -0.75
N ALA A 72 -4.63 -5.67 -0.71
CA ALA A 72 -5.28 -4.77 -1.67
C ALA A 72 -4.77 -3.33 -1.53
N GLY A 73 -4.55 -2.82 -0.32
CA GLY A 73 -3.95 -1.51 -0.07
C GLY A 73 -2.51 -1.43 -0.57
N MET A 74 -1.70 -2.47 -0.32
CA MET A 74 -0.33 -2.55 -0.81
C MET A 74 -0.28 -2.58 -2.35
N LEU A 75 -1.17 -3.34 -2.98
CA LEU A 75 -1.29 -3.37 -4.44
C LEU A 75 -1.69 -2.00 -5.00
N ALA A 76 -2.65 -1.31 -4.37
CA ALA A 76 -3.09 0.01 -4.80
C ALA A 76 -1.95 1.04 -4.73
N ALA A 77 -1.17 1.04 -3.65
CA ALA A 77 0.03 1.89 -3.51
C ALA A 77 1.07 1.57 -4.59
N SER A 78 1.33 0.28 -4.86
CA SER A 78 2.25 -0.18 -5.90
C SER A 78 1.82 0.27 -7.30
N LEU A 79 0.53 0.13 -7.61
CA LEU A 79 -0.05 0.57 -8.89
C LEU A 79 0.05 2.08 -9.06
N PHE A 80 -0.21 2.87 -8.01
CA PHE A 80 -0.06 4.32 -8.05
C PHE A 80 1.38 4.72 -8.41
N LEU A 81 2.36 4.17 -7.70
CA LEU A 81 3.79 4.41 -7.97
C LEU A 81 4.16 4.03 -9.41
N GLY A 82 3.74 2.85 -9.86
CA GLY A 82 3.97 2.39 -11.23
C GLY A 82 3.34 3.30 -12.29
N MET A 83 2.14 3.82 -12.03
CA MET A 83 1.49 4.76 -12.94
C MET A 83 2.19 6.11 -13.02
N ILE A 84 2.69 6.63 -11.90
CA ILE A 84 3.49 7.86 -11.92
C ILE A 84 4.78 7.65 -12.74
N GLN A 85 5.45 6.50 -12.59
CA GLN A 85 6.61 6.17 -13.43
C GLN A 85 6.25 6.16 -14.92
N LYS A 86 5.15 5.50 -15.26
CA LYS A 86 4.68 5.42 -16.65
C LYS A 86 4.30 6.79 -17.21
N PHE A 87 3.62 7.61 -16.40
CA PHE A 87 3.20 8.95 -16.79
C PHE A 87 4.41 9.88 -17.06
N THR A 88 5.43 9.78 -16.22
CA THR A 88 6.64 10.62 -16.36
C THR A 88 7.63 10.06 -17.37
N ASN A 89 7.41 8.88 -17.90
CA ASN A 89 8.37 8.10 -18.70
C ASN A 89 9.76 8.03 -18.02
N SER A 90 9.76 7.98 -16.70
CA SER A 90 10.94 8.04 -15.86
C SER A 90 10.93 6.86 -14.90
N TYR A 91 12.00 6.07 -14.92
CA TYR A 91 12.22 5.08 -13.88
C TYR A 91 12.86 5.76 -12.67
N PHE A 92 12.26 5.61 -11.51
CA PHE A 92 12.87 6.01 -10.24
C PHE A 92 13.95 5.00 -9.84
N SER A 93 14.94 4.81 -10.69
CA SER A 93 15.94 3.73 -10.59
C SER A 93 16.78 3.76 -9.30
N SER A 94 16.83 4.90 -8.64
CA SER A 94 17.52 5.08 -7.36
C SER A 94 16.58 5.14 -6.15
N LEU A 95 15.26 5.08 -6.37
CA LEU A 95 14.27 5.19 -5.31
C LEU A 95 14.09 3.83 -4.62
N ALA A 96 14.42 3.78 -3.33
CA ALA A 96 14.06 2.66 -2.48
C ALA A 96 12.63 2.84 -1.95
N VAL A 97 11.81 1.81 -2.08
CA VAL A 97 10.43 1.79 -1.56
C VAL A 97 10.34 0.77 -0.43
N ILE A 98 9.99 1.22 0.76
CA ILE A 98 9.76 0.35 1.91
C ILE A 98 8.26 0.23 2.12
N PHE A 99 7.73 -0.97 1.92
CA PHE A 99 6.32 -1.28 2.19
C PHE A 99 6.16 -1.77 3.63
N TYR A 100 5.16 -1.22 4.31
CA TYR A 100 4.77 -1.60 5.66
C TYR A 100 3.31 -2.05 5.70
N ALA A 101 3.05 -3.09 6.48
CA ALA A 101 1.72 -3.52 6.87
C ALA A 101 1.79 -4.14 8.27
N ASP A 102 0.68 -4.20 8.99
CA ASP A 102 0.65 -4.81 10.32
C ASP A 102 0.40 -6.33 10.27
N ASN A 103 0.07 -6.88 9.12
CA ASN A 103 -0.06 -8.32 8.90
C ASN A 103 1.30 -8.97 8.63
N SER A 104 1.86 -9.58 9.66
CA SER A 104 3.16 -10.25 9.57
C SER A 104 3.19 -11.39 8.53
N ALA A 105 2.05 -12.06 8.28
CA ALA A 105 1.96 -13.15 7.29
C ALA A 105 2.05 -12.59 5.86
N LEU A 106 1.44 -11.42 5.59
CA LEU A 106 1.58 -10.71 4.32
C LEU A 106 3.05 -10.31 4.09
N ILE A 107 3.65 -9.62 5.05
CA ILE A 107 5.05 -9.17 4.97
C ILE A 107 6.02 -10.35 4.73
N LYS A 108 5.84 -11.43 5.47
CA LYS A 108 6.66 -12.63 5.29
C LYS A 108 6.52 -13.19 3.88
N ARG A 109 5.30 -13.28 3.37
CA ARG A 109 5.02 -13.82 2.03
C ARG A 109 5.61 -12.98 0.92
N GLU A 110 5.46 -11.66 0.97
CA GLU A 110 6.03 -10.76 -0.01
C GLU A 110 7.57 -10.80 0.01
N SER A 111 8.17 -10.92 1.21
CA SER A 111 9.62 -11.10 1.34
C SER A 111 10.09 -12.43 0.74
N GLU A 112 9.37 -13.53 0.99
CA GLU A 112 9.66 -14.84 0.40
C GLU A 112 9.56 -14.83 -1.13
N HIS A 113 8.61 -14.08 -1.71
CA HIS A 113 8.47 -13.91 -3.16
C HIS A 113 9.69 -13.23 -3.79
N LEU A 114 10.30 -12.27 -3.11
CA LEU A 114 11.53 -11.62 -3.60
C LEU A 114 12.72 -12.58 -3.61
N GLU A 115 12.80 -13.48 -2.64
CA GLU A 115 13.91 -14.43 -2.52
C GLU A 115 13.76 -15.63 -3.46
N CYS A 116 12.53 -16.06 -3.71
CA CYS A 116 12.21 -17.25 -4.50
C CYS A 116 11.52 -16.86 -5.81
N HIS A 117 12.29 -16.74 -6.89
CA HIS A 117 11.80 -16.32 -8.22
C HIS A 117 10.94 -17.36 -8.94
N THR A 118 10.89 -18.59 -8.47
CA THR A 118 10.08 -19.66 -9.08
C THR A 118 8.91 -20.04 -8.20
N PRO A 119 7.66 -19.95 -8.73
CA PRO A 119 6.51 -20.49 -8.02
C PRO A 119 6.74 -21.99 -7.77
N TYR A 120 6.72 -22.40 -6.52
CA TYR A 120 6.78 -23.82 -6.19
C TYR A 120 5.41 -24.49 -6.42
N VAL A 121 5.45 -25.80 -6.63
CA VAL A 121 4.23 -26.61 -6.75
C VAL A 121 3.32 -26.33 -5.54
N ASN A 122 2.06 -26.01 -5.79
CA ASN A 122 1.05 -25.61 -4.78
C ASN A 122 1.14 -24.14 -4.28
N ALA A 123 1.95 -23.27 -4.87
CA ALA A 123 1.94 -21.85 -4.52
C ALA A 123 0.54 -21.23 -4.65
N THR A 124 -0.22 -21.63 -5.67
CA THR A 124 -1.60 -21.19 -5.93
C THR A 124 -2.61 -21.59 -4.86
N LEU A 125 -2.26 -22.56 -4.00
CA LEU A 125 -3.11 -22.99 -2.89
C LEU A 125 -2.92 -22.12 -1.63
N LYS A 126 -1.93 -21.25 -1.61
CA LYS A 126 -1.75 -20.31 -0.50
C LYS A 126 -2.90 -19.30 -0.47
N PRO A 127 -3.40 -18.95 0.72
CA PRO A 127 -4.38 -17.88 0.86
C PRO A 127 -3.88 -16.59 0.18
N GLU A 128 -4.75 -15.85 -0.48
CA GLU A 128 -4.46 -14.56 -1.12
C GLU A 128 -3.35 -14.60 -2.19
N PHE A 129 -3.09 -15.77 -2.79
CA PHE A 129 -2.07 -15.92 -3.84
C PHE A 129 -2.31 -14.97 -5.01
N ASP A 130 -3.55 -14.75 -5.39
CA ASP A 130 -3.96 -13.86 -6.48
C ASP A 130 -3.48 -12.43 -6.28
N LEU A 131 -3.58 -11.89 -5.06
CA LEU A 131 -3.13 -10.53 -4.75
C LEU A 131 -1.61 -10.45 -4.56
N THR A 132 -1.02 -11.40 -3.85
CA THR A 132 0.43 -11.41 -3.63
C THR A 132 1.19 -11.58 -4.95
N GLU A 133 0.68 -12.39 -5.86
CA GLU A 133 1.24 -12.51 -7.22
C GLU A 133 1.06 -11.21 -8.01
N GLN A 134 -0.09 -10.53 -7.92
CA GLN A 134 -0.28 -9.25 -8.57
C GLN A 134 0.64 -8.16 -8.03
N ILE A 135 0.92 -8.12 -6.73
CA ILE A 135 1.88 -7.20 -6.12
C ILE A 135 3.27 -7.46 -6.72
N PHE A 136 3.70 -8.72 -6.73
CA PHE A 136 4.98 -9.11 -7.29
C PHE A 136 5.11 -8.72 -8.76
N GLN A 137 4.13 -9.05 -9.59
CA GLN A 137 4.12 -8.70 -11.03
C GLN A 137 4.14 -7.18 -11.24
N THR A 138 3.37 -6.44 -10.43
CA THR A 138 3.37 -4.96 -10.49
C THR A 138 4.76 -4.40 -10.20
N HIS A 139 5.47 -4.94 -9.21
CA HIS A 139 6.83 -4.51 -8.90
C HIS A 139 7.81 -4.83 -10.03
N GLN A 140 7.65 -5.99 -10.69
CA GLN A 140 8.47 -6.36 -11.86
C GLN A 140 8.17 -5.45 -13.05
N ASP A 141 6.90 -5.26 -13.40
CA ASP A 141 6.46 -4.50 -14.57
C ASP A 141 6.91 -3.03 -14.51
N PHE A 142 6.94 -2.47 -13.31
CA PHE A 142 7.32 -1.07 -13.08
C PHE A 142 8.74 -0.92 -12.51
N ASN A 143 9.51 -2.00 -12.43
CA ASN A 143 10.87 -1.99 -11.88
C ASN A 143 10.95 -1.32 -10.48
N ILE A 144 9.94 -1.54 -9.65
CA ILE A 144 9.94 -1.13 -8.26
C ILE A 144 10.82 -2.11 -7.47
N LYS A 145 11.75 -1.59 -6.67
CA LYS A 145 12.61 -2.40 -5.80
C LYS A 145 12.09 -2.31 -4.36
N PRO A 146 11.17 -3.21 -3.96
CA PRO A 146 10.55 -3.14 -2.65
C PRO A 146 11.46 -3.70 -1.57
N THR A 147 11.26 -3.19 -0.35
CA THR A 147 11.62 -3.85 0.89
C THR A 147 10.37 -3.96 1.74
N PHE A 148 10.09 -5.12 2.33
CA PHE A 148 8.90 -5.32 3.15
C PHE A 148 9.25 -5.32 4.62
N ARG A 149 8.48 -4.59 5.44
CA ARG A 149 8.68 -4.48 6.88
C ARG A 149 7.35 -4.51 7.61
N HIS A 150 7.33 -5.16 8.75
CA HIS A 150 6.17 -5.17 9.63
C HIS A 150 6.05 -3.82 10.37
N ALA A 151 4.88 -3.20 10.32
CA ALA A 151 4.49 -2.11 11.20
C ALA A 151 3.69 -2.70 12.36
N LYS A 152 3.92 -2.22 13.59
CA LYS A 152 3.10 -2.65 14.71
C LYS A 152 1.79 -1.86 14.72
N GLY A 153 0.67 -2.54 14.58
CA GLY A 153 -0.68 -1.95 14.65
C GLY A 153 -1.06 -1.47 16.06
N HIS A 154 -2.12 -0.65 16.15
CA HIS A 154 -2.79 -0.22 17.39
C HIS A 154 -1.85 0.33 18.49
N GLN A 155 -0.83 1.10 18.11
CA GLN A 155 0.11 1.66 19.09
C GLN A 155 -0.43 2.94 19.75
N ASP A 156 -1.41 3.59 19.15
CA ASP A 156 -2.11 4.78 19.65
C ASP A 156 -2.98 4.51 20.89
N ASP A 157 -3.31 3.25 21.15
CA ASP A 157 -4.03 2.87 22.37
C ASP A 157 -3.26 3.21 23.67
N HIS A 158 -1.93 3.37 23.59
CA HIS A 158 -1.05 3.49 24.74
C HIS A 158 0.02 4.58 24.62
N THR A 159 0.13 5.25 23.48
CA THR A 159 1.21 6.22 23.22
C THR A 159 0.70 7.34 22.32
N ASP A 160 1.08 8.58 22.65
CA ASP A 160 0.76 9.73 21.79
C ASP A 160 1.31 9.53 20.38
N ILE A 161 0.49 9.81 19.38
CA ILE A 161 0.81 9.55 17.96
C ILE A 161 2.12 10.22 17.55
N GLU A 162 2.38 11.43 18.05
CA GLU A 162 3.61 12.19 17.73
C GLU A 162 4.89 11.52 18.26
N MET A 163 4.78 10.66 19.27
CA MET A 163 5.89 9.89 19.83
C MET A 163 6.17 8.59 19.06
N LEU A 164 5.28 8.19 18.18
CA LEU A 164 5.42 6.96 17.40
C LEU A 164 6.37 7.15 16.21
N SER A 165 6.91 6.04 15.73
CA SER A 165 7.67 6.04 14.48
C SER A 165 6.80 6.46 13.30
N ILE A 166 7.38 7.07 12.26
CA ILE A 166 6.64 7.51 11.06
C ILE A 166 5.83 6.36 10.42
N PRO A 167 6.37 5.13 10.25
CA PRO A 167 5.56 4.02 9.75
C PRO A 167 4.35 3.69 10.63
N SER A 168 4.47 3.82 11.96
CA SER A 168 3.34 3.59 12.89
C SER A 168 2.30 4.70 12.80
N GLN A 169 2.72 5.96 12.69
CA GLN A 169 1.81 7.09 12.46
C GLN A 169 1.04 6.92 11.15
N PHE A 170 1.71 6.48 10.09
CA PHE A 170 1.07 6.22 8.80
C PHE A 170 0.15 5.00 8.85
N ASN A 171 0.46 3.98 9.67
CA ASN A 171 -0.43 2.83 9.85
C ASN A 171 -1.77 3.26 10.48
N ILE A 172 -1.74 4.08 11.52
CA ILE A 172 -2.95 4.65 12.15
C ILE A 172 -3.78 5.45 11.15
N GLN A 173 -3.12 6.27 10.33
CA GLN A 173 -3.82 7.03 9.29
C GLN A 173 -4.38 6.11 8.18
N ALA A 174 -3.68 5.04 7.80
CA ALA A 174 -4.16 4.07 6.82
C ALA A 174 -5.40 3.30 7.34
N ASP A 175 -5.42 2.90 8.63
CA ASP A 175 -6.61 2.32 9.27
C ASP A 175 -7.80 3.29 9.23
N ALA A 176 -7.57 4.56 9.58
CA ALA A 176 -8.60 5.58 9.51
C ALA A 176 -9.18 5.73 8.09
N LEU A 177 -8.33 5.67 7.04
CA LEU A 177 -8.76 5.70 5.64
C LEU A 177 -9.54 4.45 5.25
N ALA A 178 -9.09 3.25 5.65
CA ALA A 178 -9.81 2.01 5.42
C ALA A 178 -11.20 2.05 6.07
N THR A 179 -11.28 2.55 7.30
CA THR A 179 -12.55 2.72 8.03
C THR A 179 -13.46 3.79 7.40
N ARG A 180 -12.89 4.85 6.83
CA ARG A 180 -13.62 5.94 6.17
C ARG A 180 -14.48 5.43 5.02
N TYR A 181 -14.02 4.44 4.26
CA TYR A 181 -14.77 3.85 3.16
C TYR A 181 -16.15 3.36 3.57
N TYR A 182 -16.31 2.80 4.78
CA TYR A 182 -17.63 2.34 5.26
C TYR A 182 -18.58 3.48 5.63
N LYS A 183 -18.04 4.65 5.96
CA LYS A 183 -18.85 5.81 6.37
C LYS A 183 -19.31 6.64 5.17
N GLU A 184 -18.43 6.79 4.20
CA GLU A 184 -18.63 7.73 3.09
C GLU A 184 -19.00 7.01 1.78
N GLY A 185 -18.79 5.69 1.70
CA GLY A 185 -18.94 4.95 0.46
C GLY A 185 -17.84 5.30 -0.56
N PRO A 186 -17.98 4.86 -1.82
CA PRO A 186 -17.10 5.29 -2.88
C PRO A 186 -17.21 6.80 -3.06
N PRO A 187 -16.08 7.53 -3.23
CA PRO A 187 -16.15 8.95 -3.44
C PRO A 187 -17.01 9.28 -4.66
N VAL A 188 -17.87 10.25 -4.51
CA VAL A 188 -18.68 10.78 -5.62
C VAL A 188 -17.71 11.48 -6.55
N ILE A 189 -17.41 10.86 -7.69
CA ILE A 189 -16.69 11.54 -8.75
C ILE A 189 -17.65 12.61 -9.28
N ALA A 190 -17.39 13.86 -8.98
CA ALA A 190 -18.07 14.97 -9.63
C ALA A 190 -17.68 14.90 -11.12
N MET A 191 -18.66 14.52 -11.96
CA MET A 191 -18.52 14.55 -13.42
C MET A 191 -18.45 16.00 -13.90
#